data_7f3cca8619ff1b1cbdf603afb32a045d
#
_entry.id   7f3cca8619ff1b1cbdf603afb32a045d
#
_cell.length_a   1.000
_cell.length_b   1.000
_cell.length_c   1.000
_cell.angle_alpha   90.00
_cell.angle_beta   90.00
_cell.angle_gamma   90.00
#
_symmetry.space_group_name_H-M   'P 1'
#
loop_
_entity.id
_entity.type
_entity.pdbx_description
1 polymer ?
#
loop_
_entity_poly.entity_id
_entity_poly.type
_entity_poly.pdbx_seq_one_letter_code
_entity_poly.pdbx_strand_id
1 'polypeptide(L)'
;MIHCQNCTSRNSLEREFCWKCDSKLLVTSGAVPLDAPIPFMEEHVLERISGLENSLGMLTKRVDALVEMIERVAASNFIDHTMIETLTDSLETAGIDLKNLEADWKKRIDSRILETEEVDRLGTQMQRVIDSYKGSDRRQFELWIEKSYDLFLADRAKESLHFLKAALKDDPANHELGLLLAEVYFQEKEYGKAKECLLQVLKAHPDHFEAIFLMGLVQQRKGNFEEARSTLEMAVGLKKDSSAAHASLGSLLAAVGQRQQAIKHLNTAIKLKPSAPVHFLIGAVYYGAGQHRRAIQHLRQATKLDPQFGEAHYQLGLLCLEMNWLRKAQECFKTAQALNPRESRYRKRVRSFSGDATGPDQLNRIIRDELLLVRSGRSRR
;
A
#
# COMPACT_ATOMS: atom_id res chain seq x y z
N MET A 1 51.96 6.09 -16.87
CA MET A 1 51.29 5.18 -15.87
C MET A 1 49.80 5.13 -16.22
N ILE A 2 49.21 3.92 -16.24
CA ILE A 2 47.80 3.71 -16.56
C ILE A 2 47.08 3.25 -15.29
N HIS A 3 45.89 3.78 -15.03
CA HIS A 3 45.04 3.29 -13.94
C HIS A 3 44.19 2.14 -14.44
N CYS A 4 44.14 1.04 -13.69
CA CYS A 4 43.25 -0.07 -14.00
C CYS A 4 41.78 0.38 -13.85
N GLN A 5 41.00 0.16 -14.87
CA GLN A 5 39.58 0.52 -14.92
C GLN A 5 38.73 -0.32 -13.96
N ASN A 6 39.24 -1.50 -13.56
CA ASN A 6 38.49 -2.40 -12.68
C ASN A 6 38.80 -2.19 -11.19
N CYS A 7 40.06 -1.91 -10.82
CA CYS A 7 40.49 -1.79 -9.41
C CYS A 7 41.21 -0.49 -9.09
N THR A 8 41.26 0.45 -10.00
CA THR A 8 41.92 1.77 -9.88
C THR A 8 43.41 1.75 -9.54
N SER A 9 44.07 0.59 -9.53
CA SER A 9 45.49 0.46 -9.23
C SER A 9 46.33 1.02 -10.36
N ARG A 10 47.45 1.67 -10.00
CA ARG A 10 48.43 2.23 -10.96
C ARG A 10 49.26 1.12 -11.60
N ASN A 11 49.34 1.10 -12.92
CA ASN A 11 50.10 0.15 -13.71
C ASN A 11 51.14 0.88 -14.60
N SER A 12 52.21 0.19 -14.98
CA SER A 12 53.13 0.75 -15.99
C SER A 12 52.48 0.70 -17.37
N LEU A 13 52.90 1.63 -18.26
CA LEU A 13 52.40 1.72 -19.66
C LEU A 13 52.73 0.47 -20.52
N GLU A 14 53.65 -0.37 -20.04
CA GLU A 14 54.12 -1.57 -20.75
C GLU A 14 53.33 -2.83 -20.45
N ARG A 15 52.35 -2.78 -19.51
CA ARG A 15 51.55 -3.95 -19.13
C ARG A 15 50.24 -4.00 -19.89
N GLU A 16 49.94 -5.13 -20.46
CA GLU A 16 48.63 -5.42 -21.05
C GLU A 16 47.57 -5.76 -20.03
N PHE A 17 47.95 -6.25 -18.84
CA PHE A 17 47.06 -6.66 -17.77
C PHE A 17 47.41 -5.97 -16.45
N CYS A 18 46.42 -5.68 -15.66
CA CYS A 18 46.59 -5.09 -14.34
C CYS A 18 47.32 -6.05 -13.38
N TRP A 19 48.37 -5.55 -12.71
CA TRP A 19 49.13 -6.36 -11.76
C TRP A 19 48.32 -6.82 -10.54
N LYS A 20 47.20 -6.15 -10.24
CA LYS A 20 46.43 -6.37 -9.03
C LYS A 20 45.19 -7.22 -9.28
N CYS A 21 44.47 -7.10 -10.39
CA CYS A 21 43.20 -7.79 -10.66
C CYS A 21 43.18 -8.54 -11.99
N ASP A 22 44.30 -8.56 -12.69
CA ASP A 22 44.52 -9.24 -13.97
C ASP A 22 43.57 -8.86 -15.11
N SER A 23 42.84 -7.75 -14.95
CA SER A 23 42.01 -7.20 -16.04
C SER A 23 42.87 -6.63 -17.12
N LYS A 24 42.49 -6.83 -18.38
CA LYS A 24 43.18 -6.25 -19.53
C LYS A 24 43.14 -4.73 -19.47
N LEU A 25 44.30 -4.09 -19.52
CA LEU A 25 44.42 -2.66 -19.54
C LEU A 25 44.16 -2.18 -20.97
N LEU A 26 43.27 -1.22 -21.17
CA LEU A 26 43.09 -0.58 -22.47
C LEU A 26 44.30 0.34 -22.72
N VAL A 27 45.29 -0.23 -23.38
CA VAL A 27 46.40 0.55 -23.95
C VAL A 27 45.98 0.91 -25.36
N THR A 28 45.70 2.19 -25.58
CA THR A 28 45.59 2.66 -26.96
C THR A 28 46.97 2.63 -27.56
N SER A 29 47.26 1.61 -28.38
CA SER A 29 48.50 1.46 -29.13
C SER A 29 48.58 2.52 -30.24
N GLY A 30 49.08 3.65 -29.89
CA GLY A 30 49.53 4.68 -30.80
C GLY A 30 50.68 5.36 -30.11
N ALA A 31 51.91 5.03 -30.52
CA ALA A 31 53.10 5.75 -30.09
C ALA A 31 52.99 7.20 -30.57
N VAL A 32 52.47 8.06 -29.68
CA VAL A 32 52.61 9.51 -29.87
C VAL A 32 54.01 9.83 -29.38
N PRO A 33 54.84 10.53 -30.17
CA PRO A 33 56.16 10.98 -29.73
C PRO A 33 56.01 11.85 -28.48
N LEU A 34 56.86 11.64 -27.49
CA LEU A 34 56.82 12.29 -26.18
C LEU A 34 57.03 13.82 -26.20
N ASP A 35 57.30 14.42 -27.35
CA ASP A 35 57.67 15.82 -27.48
C ASP A 35 56.68 16.70 -28.26
N ALA A 36 55.49 16.22 -28.58
CA ALA A 36 54.47 17.05 -29.22
C ALA A 36 53.57 17.72 -28.15
N PRO A 37 53.35 19.04 -28.17
CA PRO A 37 52.39 19.69 -27.29
C PRO A 37 51.01 19.23 -27.63
N ILE A 38 50.41 18.44 -26.74
CA ILE A 38 49.03 17.98 -26.86
C ILE A 38 48.09 19.17 -26.67
N PRO A 39 47.28 19.53 -27.67
CA PRO A 39 46.36 20.66 -27.53
C PRO A 39 45.39 20.38 -26.36
N PHE A 40 45.10 21.38 -25.55
CA PHE A 40 44.22 21.37 -24.38
C PHE A 40 42.84 20.70 -24.65
N MET A 41 42.40 20.65 -25.90
CA MET A 41 41.18 20.00 -26.36
C MET A 41 41.27 18.44 -26.35
N GLU A 42 42.44 17.86 -26.57
CA GLU A 42 42.63 16.39 -26.57
C GLU A 42 42.62 15.83 -25.14
N GLU A 43 43.20 16.54 -24.19
CA GLU A 43 43.17 16.18 -22.79
C GLU A 43 41.72 16.08 -22.24
N HIS A 44 40.87 17.03 -22.62
CA HIS A 44 39.46 17.06 -22.21
C HIS A 44 38.64 15.94 -22.90
N VAL A 45 38.98 15.56 -24.12
CA VAL A 45 38.35 14.44 -24.83
C VAL A 45 38.77 13.11 -24.20
N LEU A 46 40.01 12.93 -23.82
CA LEU A 46 40.53 11.75 -23.14
C LEU A 46 39.92 11.58 -21.73
N GLU A 47 39.76 12.66 -20.98
CA GLU A 47 39.05 12.65 -19.69
C GLU A 47 37.59 12.22 -19.85
N ARG A 48 36.90 12.73 -20.87
CA ARG A 48 35.50 12.33 -21.16
C ARG A 48 35.39 10.87 -21.60
N ILE A 49 36.32 10.38 -22.41
CA ILE A 49 36.40 8.97 -22.82
C ILE A 49 36.64 8.10 -21.60
N SER A 50 37.59 8.44 -20.73
CA SER A 50 37.84 7.70 -19.48
C SER A 50 36.65 7.74 -18.54
N GLY A 51 35.93 8.85 -18.45
CA GLY A 51 34.67 8.96 -17.70
C GLY A 51 33.55 8.07 -18.27
N LEU A 52 33.39 7.99 -19.57
CA LEU A 52 32.45 7.12 -20.25
C LEU A 52 32.82 5.65 -20.09
N GLU A 53 34.08 5.27 -20.20
CA GLU A 53 34.55 3.90 -19.95
C GLU A 53 34.33 3.45 -18.54
N ASN A 54 34.55 4.32 -17.54
CA ASN A 54 34.21 4.03 -16.13
C ASN A 54 32.71 3.86 -15.93
N SER A 55 31.89 4.67 -16.58
CA SER A 55 30.43 4.58 -16.51
C SER A 55 29.92 3.29 -17.17
N LEU A 56 30.50 2.92 -18.32
CA LEU A 56 30.22 1.67 -19.04
C LEU A 56 30.63 0.45 -18.20
N GLY A 57 31.78 0.48 -17.54
CA GLY A 57 32.23 -0.57 -16.64
C GLY A 57 31.34 -0.72 -15.41
N MET A 58 30.79 0.39 -14.86
CA MET A 58 29.79 0.31 -13.79
C MET A 58 28.45 -0.24 -14.26
N LEU A 59 28.00 0.14 -15.46
CA LEU A 59 26.79 -0.39 -16.06
C LEU A 59 26.90 -1.90 -16.33
N THR A 60 28.02 -2.35 -16.89
CA THR A 60 28.27 -3.77 -17.12
C THR A 60 28.21 -4.56 -15.83
N LYS A 61 28.86 -4.10 -14.75
CA LYS A 61 28.78 -4.76 -13.43
C LYS A 61 27.35 -4.80 -12.86
N ARG A 62 26.55 -3.76 -13.10
CA ARG A 62 25.13 -3.74 -12.68
C ARG A 62 24.31 -4.73 -13.48
N VAL A 63 24.56 -4.87 -14.78
CA VAL A 63 23.90 -5.85 -15.64
C VAL A 63 24.26 -7.27 -15.20
N ASP A 64 25.54 -7.54 -14.96
CA ASP A 64 25.99 -8.85 -14.48
C ASP A 64 25.36 -9.22 -13.13
N ALA A 65 25.30 -8.28 -12.20
CA ALA A 65 24.63 -8.50 -10.91
C ALA A 65 23.12 -8.75 -11.06
N LEU A 66 22.45 -8.09 -12.00
CA LEU A 66 21.04 -8.33 -12.33
C LEU A 66 20.84 -9.71 -12.96
N VAL A 67 21.71 -10.13 -13.86
CA VAL A 67 21.68 -11.46 -14.48
C VAL A 67 21.86 -12.53 -13.40
N GLU A 68 22.86 -12.40 -12.51
CA GLU A 68 23.01 -13.33 -11.38
C GLU A 68 21.78 -13.37 -10.47
N MET A 69 21.15 -12.22 -10.24
CA MET A 69 19.93 -12.16 -9.41
C MET A 69 18.77 -12.88 -10.11
N ILE A 70 18.58 -12.66 -11.42
CA ILE A 70 17.57 -13.36 -12.22
C ILE A 70 17.80 -14.88 -12.23
N GLU A 71 19.05 -15.31 -12.39
CA GLU A 71 19.39 -16.74 -12.35
C GLU A 71 19.14 -17.36 -10.97
N ARG A 72 19.44 -16.64 -9.87
CA ARG A 72 19.13 -17.09 -8.51
C ARG A 72 17.63 -17.18 -8.28
N VAL A 73 16.86 -16.19 -8.73
CA VAL A 73 15.40 -16.20 -8.62
C VAL A 73 14.79 -17.32 -9.46
N ALA A 74 15.29 -17.55 -10.68
CA ALA A 74 14.83 -18.65 -11.53
C ALA A 74 15.16 -20.02 -10.91
N ALA A 75 16.37 -20.20 -10.36
CA ALA A 75 16.76 -21.41 -9.66
C ALA A 75 15.94 -21.63 -8.38
N SER A 76 15.69 -20.57 -7.60
CA SER A 76 14.83 -20.62 -6.40
C SER A 76 13.40 -21.01 -6.76
N ASN A 77 12.81 -20.40 -7.80
CA ASN A 77 11.47 -20.75 -8.26
C ASN A 77 11.37 -22.21 -8.72
N PHE A 78 12.41 -22.74 -9.38
CA PHE A 78 12.44 -24.15 -9.79
C PHE A 78 12.53 -25.09 -8.58
N ILE A 79 13.39 -24.78 -7.60
CA ILE A 79 13.51 -25.53 -6.35
C ILE A 79 12.20 -25.46 -5.56
N ASP A 80 11.60 -24.27 -5.46
CA ASP A 80 10.33 -24.07 -4.76
C ASP A 80 9.21 -24.86 -5.42
N HIS A 81 9.16 -24.92 -6.76
CA HIS A 81 8.15 -25.68 -7.50
C HIS A 81 8.29 -27.20 -7.28
N THR A 82 9.51 -27.74 -7.41
CA THR A 82 9.77 -29.16 -7.16
C THR A 82 9.58 -29.56 -5.69
N MET A 83 9.89 -28.65 -4.76
CA MET A 83 9.66 -28.87 -3.33
C MET A 83 8.17 -28.85 -3.00
N ILE A 84 7.40 -27.96 -3.63
CA ILE A 84 5.93 -27.91 -3.50
C ILE A 84 5.30 -29.19 -4.06
N GLU A 85 5.69 -29.66 -5.24
CA GLU A 85 5.20 -30.91 -5.83
C GLU A 85 5.49 -32.12 -4.92
N THR A 86 6.73 -32.25 -4.43
CA THR A 86 7.10 -33.35 -3.52
C THR A 86 6.40 -33.28 -2.16
N LEU A 87 6.18 -32.07 -1.63
CA LEU A 87 5.38 -31.86 -0.41
C LEU A 87 3.90 -32.18 -0.65
N THR A 88 3.35 -31.79 -1.79
CA THR A 88 1.96 -32.05 -2.19
C THR A 88 1.70 -33.57 -2.24
N ASP A 89 2.55 -34.31 -2.94
CA ASP A 89 2.48 -35.77 -3.04
C ASP A 89 2.62 -36.46 -1.66
N SER A 90 3.50 -35.91 -0.81
CA SER A 90 3.74 -36.46 0.54
C SER A 90 2.55 -36.19 1.47
N LEU A 91 1.88 -35.03 1.32
CA LEU A 91 0.71 -34.64 2.11
C LEU A 91 -0.55 -35.40 1.65
N GLU A 92 -0.72 -35.64 0.34
CA GLU A 92 -1.79 -36.50 -0.19
C GLU A 92 -1.68 -37.92 0.31
N THR A 93 -0.44 -38.49 0.31
CA THR A 93 -0.20 -39.82 0.87
C THR A 93 -0.43 -39.90 2.37
N ALA A 94 -0.24 -38.78 3.10
CA ALA A 94 -0.53 -38.69 4.54
C ALA A 94 -2.02 -38.42 4.85
N GLY A 95 -2.89 -38.31 3.83
CA GLY A 95 -4.32 -38.06 4.00
C GLY A 95 -4.68 -36.63 4.47
N ILE A 96 -3.80 -35.65 4.23
CA ILE A 96 -4.02 -34.25 4.61
C ILE A 96 -4.81 -33.55 3.50
N ASP A 97 -5.84 -32.81 3.88
CA ASP A 97 -6.68 -32.04 2.94
C ASP A 97 -5.93 -30.85 2.33
N LEU A 98 -5.46 -31.02 1.09
CA LEU A 98 -4.68 -30.04 0.33
C LEU A 98 -5.48 -28.79 -0.02
N LYS A 99 -6.82 -28.85 -0.09
CA LYS A 99 -7.64 -27.70 -0.47
C LYS A 99 -7.52 -26.53 0.52
N ASN A 100 -7.34 -26.85 1.80
CA ASN A 100 -7.12 -25.85 2.83
C ASN A 100 -5.70 -25.25 2.74
N LEU A 101 -4.73 -26.06 2.35
CA LEU A 101 -3.33 -25.63 2.19
C LEU A 101 -3.15 -24.71 0.96
N GLU A 102 -3.79 -25.03 -0.16
CA GLU A 102 -3.84 -24.15 -1.34
C GLU A 102 -4.51 -22.81 -1.04
N ALA A 103 -5.62 -22.83 -0.29
CA ALA A 103 -6.31 -21.61 0.12
C ALA A 103 -5.44 -20.72 1.00
N ASP A 104 -4.70 -21.30 1.97
CA ASP A 104 -3.80 -20.56 2.84
C ASP A 104 -2.56 -20.03 2.10
N TRP A 105 -2.05 -20.79 1.14
CA TRP A 105 -0.91 -20.38 0.32
C TRP A 105 -1.29 -19.24 -0.64
N LYS A 106 -2.41 -19.35 -1.34
CA LYS A 106 -2.96 -18.30 -2.19
C LYS A 106 -3.18 -17.00 -1.40
N LYS A 107 -3.69 -17.11 -0.19
CA LYS A 107 -3.89 -16.00 0.74
C LYS A 107 -2.58 -15.27 1.10
N ARG A 108 -1.48 -16.03 1.31
CA ARG A 108 -0.16 -15.45 1.59
C ARG A 108 0.44 -14.74 0.36
N ILE A 109 0.18 -15.27 -0.83
CA ILE A 109 0.59 -14.62 -2.09
C ILE A 109 -0.20 -13.33 -2.29
N ASP A 110 -1.52 -13.36 -2.15
CA ASP A 110 -2.37 -12.17 -2.34
C ASP A 110 -1.98 -11.04 -1.35
N SER A 111 -1.62 -11.37 -0.10
CA SER A 111 -1.13 -10.35 0.84
C SER A 111 0.23 -9.78 0.45
N ARG A 112 1.16 -10.60 -0.07
CA ARG A 112 2.46 -10.10 -0.57
C ARG A 112 2.32 -9.24 -1.83
N ILE A 113 1.40 -9.59 -2.73
CA ILE A 113 1.11 -8.78 -3.92
C ILE A 113 0.57 -7.40 -3.52
N LEU A 114 -0.34 -7.35 -2.53
CA LEU A 114 -0.86 -6.07 -2.02
C LEU A 114 0.23 -5.22 -1.37
N GLU A 115 1.16 -5.84 -0.62
CA GLU A 115 2.32 -5.15 -0.05
C GLU A 115 3.23 -4.57 -1.14
N THR A 116 3.49 -5.33 -2.22
CA THR A 116 4.30 -4.85 -3.36
C THR A 116 3.60 -3.72 -4.12
N GLU A 117 2.29 -3.82 -4.38
CA GLU A 117 1.52 -2.74 -5.03
C GLU A 117 1.54 -1.44 -4.22
N GLU A 118 1.51 -1.52 -2.89
CA GLU A 118 1.58 -0.34 -2.02
C GLU A 118 2.97 0.29 -2.04
N VAL A 119 4.03 -0.52 -2.01
CA VAL A 119 5.43 -0.07 -2.15
C VAL A 119 5.65 0.60 -3.50
N ASP A 120 5.17 0.01 -4.60
CA ASP A 120 5.27 0.57 -5.95
C ASP A 120 4.50 1.91 -6.08
N ARG A 121 3.34 2.00 -5.45
CA ARG A 121 2.56 3.25 -5.40
C ARG A 121 3.30 4.36 -4.68
N LEU A 122 3.86 4.05 -3.50
CA LEU A 122 4.66 4.99 -2.71
C LEU A 122 5.92 5.43 -3.48
N GLY A 123 6.64 4.49 -4.10
CA GLY A 123 7.80 4.79 -4.94
C GLY A 123 7.45 5.73 -6.10
N THR A 124 6.34 5.47 -6.78
CA THR A 124 5.85 6.33 -7.87
C THR A 124 5.47 7.73 -7.36
N GLN A 125 4.86 7.83 -6.19
CA GLN A 125 4.49 9.10 -5.57
C GLN A 125 5.74 9.91 -5.19
N MET A 126 6.74 9.27 -4.57
CA MET A 126 8.01 9.90 -4.24
C MET A 126 8.74 10.42 -5.49
N GLN A 127 8.73 9.63 -6.58
CA GLN A 127 9.32 10.06 -7.84
C GLN A 127 8.64 11.32 -8.40
N ARG A 128 7.31 11.40 -8.34
CA ARG A 128 6.58 12.64 -8.75
C ARG A 128 6.98 13.85 -7.91
N VAL A 129 7.18 13.67 -6.60
CA VAL A 129 7.66 14.75 -5.72
C VAL A 129 9.04 15.22 -6.15
N ILE A 130 9.95 14.30 -6.47
CA ILE A 130 11.31 14.63 -6.95
C ILE A 130 11.28 15.31 -8.32
N ASP A 131 10.46 14.83 -9.25
CA ASP A 131 10.34 15.36 -10.60
C ASP A 131 9.73 16.76 -10.62
N SER A 132 8.87 17.09 -9.67
CA SER A 132 8.23 18.41 -9.54
C SER A 132 9.08 19.43 -8.80
N TYR A 133 10.27 19.06 -8.33
CA TYR A 133 11.18 19.92 -7.56
C TYR A 133 11.68 21.15 -8.34
N LYS A 134 11.62 22.32 -7.69
CA LYS A 134 12.04 23.62 -8.24
C LYS A 134 12.94 24.43 -7.30
N GLY A 135 13.38 23.82 -6.21
CA GLY A 135 14.25 24.48 -5.22
C GLY A 135 15.72 24.61 -5.67
N SER A 136 16.60 24.94 -4.73
CA SER A 136 18.00 25.28 -4.99
C SER A 136 18.96 24.08 -4.89
N ASP A 137 18.69 23.11 -4.03
CA ASP A 137 19.56 21.95 -3.77
C ASP A 137 18.83 20.63 -4.00
N ARG A 138 18.77 20.20 -5.26
CA ARG A 138 18.12 18.96 -5.67
C ARG A 138 18.66 17.73 -4.95
N ARG A 139 19.99 17.66 -4.76
CA ARG A 139 20.62 16.50 -4.12
C ARG A 139 20.20 16.34 -2.65
N GLN A 140 20.17 17.46 -1.94
CA GLN A 140 19.74 17.47 -0.55
C GLN A 140 18.24 17.16 -0.43
N PHE A 141 17.43 17.66 -1.35
CA PHE A 141 16.00 17.39 -1.44
C PHE A 141 15.74 15.89 -1.67
N GLU A 142 16.40 15.27 -2.66
CA GLU A 142 16.33 13.84 -2.93
C GLU A 142 16.66 13.00 -1.69
N LEU A 143 17.73 13.35 -0.96
CA LEU A 143 18.12 12.67 0.29
C LEU A 143 17.02 12.76 1.37
N TRP A 144 16.31 13.87 1.48
CA TRP A 144 15.18 13.97 2.43
C TRP A 144 14.01 13.10 2.03
N ILE A 145 13.69 13.05 0.73
CA ILE A 145 12.61 12.21 0.21
C ILE A 145 12.94 10.72 0.37
N GLU A 146 14.17 10.30 0.03
CA GLU A 146 14.63 8.91 0.22
C GLU A 146 14.56 8.48 1.69
N LYS A 147 15.07 9.30 2.63
CA LYS A 147 14.97 9.00 4.07
C LYS A 147 13.52 8.94 4.55
N SER A 148 12.68 9.78 4.02
CA SER A 148 11.24 9.74 4.30
C SER A 148 10.62 8.42 3.82
N TYR A 149 10.99 7.96 2.63
CA TYR A 149 10.54 6.70 2.06
C TYR A 149 10.95 5.49 2.89
N ASP A 150 12.22 5.43 3.30
CA ASP A 150 12.73 4.36 4.18
C ASP A 150 11.94 4.29 5.50
N LEU A 151 11.59 5.45 6.06
CA LEU A 151 10.79 5.51 7.27
C LEU A 151 9.32 5.07 7.04
N PHE A 152 8.75 5.33 5.88
CA PHE A 152 7.44 4.78 5.52
C PHE A 152 7.47 3.25 5.42
N LEU A 153 8.47 2.70 4.76
CA LEU A 153 8.64 1.24 4.65
C LEU A 153 8.86 0.58 6.03
N ALA A 154 9.44 1.31 6.97
CA ALA A 154 9.64 0.88 8.36
C ALA A 154 8.41 1.10 9.27
N ASP A 155 7.25 1.50 8.73
CA ASP A 155 6.02 1.87 9.50
C ASP A 155 6.24 2.98 10.52
N ARG A 156 7.18 3.92 10.22
CA ARG A 156 7.57 5.05 11.07
C ARG A 156 7.15 6.39 10.43
N ALA A 157 5.93 6.45 9.90
CA ALA A 157 5.40 7.60 9.16
C ALA A 157 5.51 8.93 9.92
N LYS A 158 5.35 8.91 11.25
CA LYS A 158 5.48 10.10 12.08
C LYS A 158 6.87 10.72 12.04
N GLU A 159 7.91 9.90 11.98
CA GLU A 159 9.30 10.37 11.93
C GLU A 159 9.67 10.93 10.56
N SER A 160 9.03 10.42 9.50
CA SER A 160 9.20 10.95 8.13
C SER A 160 8.81 12.42 8.02
N LEU A 161 7.86 12.91 8.85
CA LEU A 161 7.42 14.29 8.86
C LEU A 161 8.55 15.30 9.06
N HIS A 162 9.63 14.94 9.75
CA HIS A 162 10.78 15.82 9.91
C HIS A 162 11.46 16.11 8.57
N PHE A 163 11.70 15.09 7.78
CA PHE A 163 12.35 15.19 6.48
C PHE A 163 11.44 15.86 5.44
N LEU A 164 10.15 15.47 5.40
CA LEU A 164 9.19 16.09 4.48
C LEU A 164 9.00 17.59 4.76
N LYS A 165 9.03 18.03 6.02
CA LYS A 165 8.98 19.45 6.38
C LYS A 165 10.24 20.19 5.98
N ALA A 166 11.41 19.56 6.10
CA ALA A 166 12.66 20.15 5.62
C ALA A 166 12.62 20.33 4.10
N ALA A 167 12.17 19.32 3.38
CA ALA A 167 11.96 19.38 1.93
C ALA A 167 10.96 20.48 1.53
N LEU A 168 9.84 20.64 2.26
CA LEU A 168 8.84 21.68 1.97
C LEU A 168 9.36 23.10 2.24
N LYS A 169 10.32 23.27 3.15
CA LYS A 169 10.98 24.57 3.36
C LYS A 169 11.87 24.98 2.19
N ASP A 170 12.51 24.01 1.55
CA ASP A 170 13.37 24.24 0.40
C ASP A 170 12.56 24.49 -0.88
N ASP A 171 11.45 23.79 -1.07
CA ASP A 171 10.51 24.00 -2.19
C ASP A 171 9.06 24.11 -1.68
N PRO A 172 8.64 25.30 -1.19
CA PRO A 172 7.30 25.52 -0.69
C PRO A 172 6.19 25.44 -1.75
N ALA A 173 6.55 25.50 -3.02
CA ALA A 173 5.60 25.45 -4.14
C ALA A 173 5.36 24.02 -4.66
N ASN A 174 6.05 23.03 -4.14
CA ASN A 174 5.91 21.65 -4.54
C ASN A 174 4.57 21.06 -4.07
N HIS A 175 3.60 21.03 -4.97
CA HIS A 175 2.24 20.57 -4.66
C HIS A 175 2.17 19.06 -4.39
N GLU A 176 3.00 18.25 -5.05
CA GLU A 176 3.08 16.80 -4.80
C GLU A 176 3.59 16.52 -3.38
N LEU A 177 4.61 17.27 -2.94
CA LEU A 177 5.11 17.20 -1.56
C LEU A 177 4.05 17.67 -0.54
N GLY A 178 3.32 18.74 -0.88
CA GLY A 178 2.21 19.22 -0.06
C GLY A 178 1.10 18.18 0.10
N LEU A 179 0.77 17.45 -0.97
CA LEU A 179 -0.18 16.34 -0.94
C LEU A 179 0.33 15.18 -0.09
N LEU A 180 1.58 14.76 -0.28
CA LEU A 180 2.20 13.70 0.51
C LEU A 180 2.19 14.03 2.02
N LEU A 181 2.56 15.25 2.39
CA LEU A 181 2.47 15.72 3.78
C LEU A 181 1.04 15.65 4.33
N ALA A 182 0.06 16.03 3.53
CA ALA A 182 -1.34 15.96 3.93
C ALA A 182 -1.80 14.51 4.16
N GLU A 183 -1.35 13.56 3.35
CA GLU A 183 -1.63 12.13 3.53
C GLU A 183 -1.03 11.61 4.85
N VAL A 184 0.23 11.96 5.15
CA VAL A 184 0.87 11.58 6.42
C VAL A 184 0.16 12.18 7.62
N TYR A 185 -0.18 13.46 7.57
CA TYR A 185 -0.97 14.08 8.64
C TYR A 185 -2.36 13.45 8.80
N PHE A 186 -2.98 13.02 7.72
CA PHE A 186 -4.25 12.31 7.77
C PHE A 186 -4.11 10.94 8.47
N GLN A 187 -3.06 10.17 8.16
CA GLN A 187 -2.76 8.90 8.83
C GLN A 187 -2.49 9.10 10.33
N GLU A 188 -1.73 10.13 10.68
CA GLU A 188 -1.45 10.52 12.08
C GLU A 188 -2.65 11.18 12.80
N LYS A 189 -3.80 11.26 12.13
CA LYS A 189 -5.04 11.89 12.65
C LYS A 189 -4.90 13.39 12.96
N GLU A 190 -3.88 14.03 12.46
CA GLU A 190 -3.61 15.48 12.56
C GLU A 190 -4.41 16.24 11.48
N TYR A 191 -5.73 16.06 11.50
CA TYR A 191 -6.65 16.56 10.44
C TYR A 191 -6.60 18.08 10.22
N GLY A 192 -6.21 18.85 11.24
CA GLY A 192 -6.02 20.31 11.12
C GLY A 192 -4.87 20.64 10.16
N LYS A 193 -3.70 20.04 10.40
CA LYS A 193 -2.49 20.24 9.57
C LYS A 193 -2.67 19.66 8.16
N ALA A 194 -3.33 18.49 8.04
CA ALA A 194 -3.69 17.94 6.74
C ALA A 194 -4.54 18.94 5.92
N LYS A 195 -5.56 19.58 6.54
CA LYS A 195 -6.39 20.60 5.89
C LYS A 195 -5.56 21.80 5.42
N GLU A 196 -4.62 22.29 6.25
CA GLU A 196 -3.76 23.42 5.90
C GLU A 196 -2.88 23.12 4.68
N CYS A 197 -2.22 21.96 4.64
CA CYS A 197 -1.44 21.52 3.48
C CYS A 197 -2.31 21.42 2.22
N LEU A 198 -3.49 20.82 2.32
CA LEU A 198 -4.41 20.66 1.18
C LEU A 198 -4.93 22.00 0.66
N LEU A 199 -5.20 22.99 1.54
CA LEU A 199 -5.60 24.31 1.12
C LEU A 199 -4.51 25.03 0.32
N GLN A 200 -3.23 24.83 0.68
CA GLN A 200 -2.11 25.37 -0.10
C GLN A 200 -2.03 24.73 -1.49
N VAL A 201 -2.15 23.39 -1.56
CA VAL A 201 -2.18 22.66 -2.83
C VAL A 201 -3.35 23.13 -3.71
N LEU A 202 -4.57 23.22 -3.16
CA LEU A 202 -5.76 23.60 -3.90
C LEU A 202 -5.79 25.09 -4.30
N LYS A 203 -5.06 25.96 -3.59
CA LYS A 203 -4.88 27.34 -3.99
C LYS A 203 -4.06 27.46 -5.28
N ALA A 204 -3.06 26.60 -5.47
CA ALA A 204 -2.25 26.56 -6.68
C ALA A 204 -2.91 25.72 -7.80
N HIS A 205 -3.58 24.65 -7.44
CA HIS A 205 -4.20 23.67 -8.34
C HIS A 205 -5.64 23.35 -7.90
N PRO A 206 -6.63 24.21 -8.24
CA PRO A 206 -8.01 24.07 -7.75
C PRO A 206 -8.71 22.77 -8.15
N ASP A 207 -8.33 22.19 -9.30
CA ASP A 207 -8.94 20.97 -9.87
C ASP A 207 -8.11 19.71 -9.59
N HIS A 208 -7.18 19.75 -8.62
CA HIS A 208 -6.36 18.61 -8.27
C HIS A 208 -7.20 17.54 -7.57
N PHE A 209 -7.50 16.45 -8.30
CA PHE A 209 -8.42 15.40 -7.85
C PHE A 209 -8.01 14.80 -6.49
N GLU A 210 -6.75 14.39 -6.35
CA GLU A 210 -6.25 13.72 -5.13
C GLU A 210 -6.36 14.66 -3.91
N ALA A 211 -6.07 15.96 -4.09
CA ALA A 211 -6.17 16.93 -3.01
C ALA A 211 -7.63 17.19 -2.60
N ILE A 212 -8.55 17.31 -3.58
CA ILE A 212 -9.99 17.46 -3.31
C ILE A 212 -10.53 16.21 -2.63
N PHE A 213 -10.18 15.03 -3.13
CA PHE A 213 -10.60 13.76 -2.54
C PHE A 213 -10.14 13.63 -1.09
N LEU A 214 -8.86 13.87 -0.81
CA LEU A 214 -8.32 13.81 0.55
C LEU A 214 -8.91 14.90 1.45
N MET A 215 -9.20 16.10 0.93
CA MET A 215 -9.90 17.16 1.67
C MET A 215 -11.29 16.68 2.12
N GLY A 216 -12.04 16.02 1.25
CA GLY A 216 -13.34 15.45 1.59
C GLY A 216 -13.24 14.40 2.71
N LEU A 217 -12.21 13.54 2.67
CA LEU A 217 -11.95 12.58 3.75
C LEU A 217 -11.57 13.26 5.07
N VAL A 218 -10.74 14.30 5.03
CA VAL A 218 -10.36 15.10 6.21
C VAL A 218 -11.60 15.75 6.84
N GLN A 219 -12.48 16.35 6.03
CA GLN A 219 -13.71 16.97 6.50
C GLN A 219 -14.66 15.93 7.11
N GLN A 220 -14.79 14.77 6.49
CA GLN A 220 -15.59 13.64 7.04
C GLN A 220 -15.07 13.19 8.41
N ARG A 221 -13.74 13.06 8.57
CA ARG A 221 -13.11 12.67 9.86
C ARG A 221 -13.28 13.74 10.94
N LYS A 222 -13.39 15.02 10.56
CA LYS A 222 -13.69 16.13 11.48
C LYS A 222 -15.18 16.25 11.84
N GLY A 223 -16.05 15.47 11.20
CA GLY A 223 -17.50 15.54 11.40
C GLY A 223 -18.21 16.62 10.58
N ASN A 224 -17.51 17.32 9.67
CA ASN A 224 -18.06 18.34 8.79
C ASN A 224 -18.72 17.66 7.58
N PHE A 225 -19.84 16.96 7.80
CA PHE A 225 -20.44 16.09 6.81
C PHE A 225 -20.96 16.80 5.56
N GLU A 226 -21.53 18.00 5.69
CA GLU A 226 -22.03 18.75 4.53
C GLU A 226 -20.90 19.28 3.64
N GLU A 227 -19.82 19.82 4.25
CA GLU A 227 -18.64 20.22 3.50
C GLU A 227 -17.99 19.00 2.81
N ALA A 228 -17.85 17.90 3.54
CA ALA A 228 -17.28 16.65 3.03
C ALA A 228 -18.09 16.13 1.83
N ARG A 229 -19.43 16.21 1.91
CA ARG A 229 -20.32 15.81 0.83
C ARG A 229 -20.05 16.63 -0.43
N SER A 230 -20.11 17.95 -0.30
CA SER A 230 -19.86 18.86 -1.43
C SER A 230 -18.48 18.60 -2.07
N THR A 231 -17.45 18.46 -1.23
CA THR A 231 -16.08 18.21 -1.69
C THR A 231 -15.93 16.83 -2.37
N LEU A 232 -16.55 15.78 -1.84
CA LEU A 232 -16.52 14.44 -2.46
C LEU A 232 -17.38 14.39 -3.74
N GLU A 233 -18.48 15.14 -3.83
CA GLU A 233 -19.26 15.31 -5.06
C GLU A 233 -18.41 15.97 -6.15
N MET A 234 -17.61 17.02 -5.80
CA MET A 234 -16.63 17.62 -6.72
C MET A 234 -15.59 16.59 -7.19
N ALA A 235 -15.03 15.79 -6.28
CA ALA A 235 -14.08 14.74 -6.64
C ALA A 235 -14.69 13.72 -7.62
N VAL A 236 -15.92 13.28 -7.37
CA VAL A 236 -16.64 12.38 -8.29
C VAL A 236 -16.92 13.06 -9.65
N GLY A 237 -17.17 14.36 -9.66
CA GLY A 237 -17.36 15.14 -10.88
C GLY A 237 -16.11 15.18 -11.75
N LEU A 238 -14.93 15.39 -11.12
CA LEU A 238 -13.65 15.44 -11.81
C LEU A 238 -13.21 14.06 -12.34
N LYS A 239 -13.42 12.99 -11.56
CA LYS A 239 -13.00 11.63 -11.93
C LYS A 239 -14.14 10.64 -11.70
N LYS A 240 -15.01 10.52 -12.72
CA LYS A 240 -16.22 9.68 -12.66
C LYS A 240 -15.94 8.18 -12.58
N ASP A 241 -14.76 7.75 -12.95
CA ASP A 241 -14.26 6.36 -12.92
C ASP A 241 -13.49 6.01 -11.63
N SER A 242 -13.45 6.93 -10.66
CA SER A 242 -12.80 6.66 -9.36
C SER A 242 -13.72 5.85 -8.45
N SER A 243 -13.44 4.54 -8.33
CA SER A 243 -14.12 3.65 -7.37
C SER A 243 -13.98 4.18 -5.94
N ALA A 244 -12.81 4.70 -5.56
CA ALA A 244 -12.53 5.23 -4.23
C ALA A 244 -13.39 6.46 -3.90
N ALA A 245 -13.55 7.41 -4.84
CA ALA A 245 -14.36 8.59 -4.65
C ALA A 245 -15.85 8.22 -4.48
N HIS A 246 -16.37 7.33 -5.32
CA HIS A 246 -17.73 6.82 -5.18
C HIS A 246 -17.94 6.05 -3.87
N ALA A 247 -16.98 5.21 -3.45
CA ALA A 247 -17.07 4.49 -2.18
C ALA A 247 -17.08 5.43 -0.97
N SER A 248 -16.23 6.45 -0.98
CA SER A 248 -16.14 7.44 0.11
C SER A 248 -17.40 8.31 0.20
N LEU A 249 -17.91 8.80 -0.94
CA LEU A 249 -19.17 9.53 -0.99
C LEU A 249 -20.33 8.63 -0.53
N GLY A 250 -20.39 7.39 -0.98
CA GLY A 250 -21.41 6.43 -0.56
C GLY A 250 -21.35 6.12 0.94
N SER A 251 -20.14 5.99 1.51
CA SER A 251 -19.94 5.82 2.96
C SER A 251 -20.42 7.03 3.75
N LEU A 252 -20.10 8.24 3.30
CA LEU A 252 -20.55 9.49 3.90
C LEU A 252 -22.08 9.60 3.87
N LEU A 253 -22.70 9.35 2.71
CA LEU A 253 -24.15 9.38 2.54
C LEU A 253 -24.87 8.37 3.44
N ALA A 254 -24.25 7.19 3.64
CA ALA A 254 -24.75 6.17 4.58
C ALA A 254 -24.70 6.69 6.02
N ALA A 255 -23.62 7.37 6.42
CA ALA A 255 -23.46 7.92 7.76
C ALA A 255 -24.48 9.04 8.06
N VAL A 256 -24.83 9.87 7.07
CA VAL A 256 -25.88 10.89 7.21
C VAL A 256 -27.30 10.38 6.96
N GLY A 257 -27.46 9.06 6.77
CA GLY A 257 -28.78 8.40 6.65
C GLY A 257 -29.39 8.44 5.24
N GLN A 258 -28.71 8.96 4.25
CA GLN A 258 -29.18 9.01 2.85
C GLN A 258 -28.97 7.68 2.13
N ARG A 259 -29.61 6.63 2.62
CA ARG A 259 -29.37 5.21 2.25
C ARG A 259 -29.48 4.93 0.73
N GLN A 260 -30.49 5.47 0.06
CA GLN A 260 -30.70 5.21 -1.37
C GLN A 260 -29.56 5.77 -2.23
N GLN A 261 -29.13 6.98 -1.95
CA GLN A 261 -28.00 7.61 -2.64
C GLN A 261 -26.69 6.90 -2.31
N ALA A 262 -26.49 6.52 -1.04
CA ALA A 262 -25.35 5.70 -0.61
C ALA A 262 -25.22 4.42 -1.45
N ILE A 263 -26.31 3.63 -1.55
CA ILE A 263 -26.34 2.38 -2.32
C ILE A 263 -26.04 2.65 -3.80
N LYS A 264 -26.54 3.74 -4.39
CA LYS A 264 -26.28 4.10 -5.78
C LYS A 264 -24.78 4.31 -6.02
N HIS A 265 -24.12 5.11 -5.18
CA HIS A 265 -22.69 5.38 -5.30
C HIS A 265 -21.84 4.16 -4.99
N LEU A 266 -22.16 3.39 -3.96
CA LEU A 266 -21.46 2.15 -3.62
C LEU A 266 -21.59 1.09 -4.72
N ASN A 267 -22.73 0.97 -5.37
CA ASN A 267 -22.91 0.07 -6.52
C ASN A 267 -22.09 0.54 -7.73
N THR A 268 -21.95 1.85 -7.95
CA THR A 268 -21.05 2.37 -8.98
C THR A 268 -19.60 2.02 -8.65
N ALA A 269 -19.19 2.16 -7.39
CA ALA A 269 -17.85 1.79 -6.94
C ALA A 269 -17.54 0.30 -7.20
N ILE A 270 -18.48 -0.62 -6.92
CA ILE A 270 -18.32 -2.06 -7.21
C ILE A 270 -18.21 -2.35 -8.71
N LYS A 271 -19.00 -1.66 -9.54
CA LYS A 271 -18.93 -1.84 -10.99
C LYS A 271 -17.58 -1.41 -11.56
N LEU A 272 -16.97 -0.36 -10.99
CA LEU A 272 -15.65 0.13 -11.39
C LEU A 272 -14.53 -0.78 -10.89
N LYS A 273 -14.54 -1.12 -9.60
CA LYS A 273 -13.58 -2.02 -8.97
C LYS A 273 -14.26 -2.80 -7.85
N PRO A 274 -14.53 -4.12 -8.03
CA PRO A 274 -15.06 -4.96 -6.96
C PRO A 274 -14.08 -4.98 -5.78
N SER A 275 -14.57 -4.69 -4.56
CA SER A 275 -13.73 -4.72 -3.36
C SER A 275 -14.53 -5.15 -2.13
N ALA A 276 -13.87 -5.88 -1.23
CA ALA A 276 -14.48 -6.36 0.01
C ALA A 276 -14.99 -5.23 0.90
N PRO A 277 -14.24 -4.11 1.12
CA PRO A 277 -14.75 -2.99 1.91
C PRO A 277 -16.03 -2.35 1.35
N VAL A 278 -16.17 -2.25 0.02
CA VAL A 278 -17.38 -1.67 -0.58
C VAL A 278 -18.57 -2.60 -0.42
N HIS A 279 -18.39 -3.91 -0.60
CA HIS A 279 -19.45 -4.89 -0.30
C HIS A 279 -19.84 -4.86 1.18
N PHE A 280 -18.88 -4.74 2.08
CA PHE A 280 -19.14 -4.59 3.52
C PHE A 280 -19.98 -3.34 3.81
N LEU A 281 -19.65 -2.18 3.23
CA LEU A 281 -20.40 -0.93 3.39
C LEU A 281 -21.86 -1.09 2.92
N ILE A 282 -22.08 -1.69 1.75
CA ILE A 282 -23.43 -1.96 1.26
C ILE A 282 -24.18 -2.89 2.20
N GLY A 283 -23.51 -3.95 2.69
CA GLY A 283 -24.06 -4.85 3.69
C GLY A 283 -24.51 -4.12 4.95
N ALA A 284 -23.68 -3.19 5.47
CA ALA A 284 -24.01 -2.36 6.62
C ALA A 284 -25.21 -1.43 6.36
N VAL A 285 -25.29 -0.82 5.17
CA VAL A 285 -26.44 0.03 4.77
C VAL A 285 -27.73 -0.78 4.71
N TYR A 286 -27.71 -1.97 4.12
CA TYR A 286 -28.89 -2.86 4.07
C TYR A 286 -29.28 -3.38 5.47
N TYR A 287 -28.28 -3.67 6.32
CA TYR A 287 -28.52 -4.03 7.71
C TYR A 287 -29.25 -2.91 8.47
N GLY A 288 -28.75 -1.66 8.38
CA GLY A 288 -29.41 -0.49 8.97
C GLY A 288 -30.81 -0.20 8.41
N ALA A 289 -31.14 -0.72 7.23
CA ALA A 289 -32.45 -0.65 6.60
C ALA A 289 -33.37 -1.83 6.97
N GLY A 290 -32.91 -2.79 7.81
CA GLY A 290 -33.65 -4.00 8.16
C GLY A 290 -33.74 -5.04 7.03
N GLN A 291 -32.99 -4.87 5.94
CA GLN A 291 -33.00 -5.76 4.78
C GLN A 291 -31.96 -6.90 4.96
N HIS A 292 -32.12 -7.72 5.98
CA HIS A 292 -31.15 -8.72 6.43
C HIS A 292 -30.69 -9.68 5.33
N ARG A 293 -31.58 -10.13 4.44
CA ARG A 293 -31.23 -11.05 3.35
C ARG A 293 -30.22 -10.41 2.38
N ARG A 294 -30.42 -9.13 1.99
CA ARG A 294 -29.50 -8.41 1.12
C ARG A 294 -28.16 -8.10 1.83
N ALA A 295 -28.24 -7.72 3.11
CA ALA A 295 -27.05 -7.52 3.92
C ALA A 295 -26.18 -8.78 3.96
N ILE A 296 -26.76 -9.97 4.21
CA ILE A 296 -26.04 -11.24 4.20
C ILE A 296 -25.40 -11.53 2.84
N GLN A 297 -26.08 -11.26 1.73
CA GLN A 297 -25.53 -11.47 0.40
C GLN A 297 -24.26 -10.62 0.19
N HIS A 298 -24.31 -9.34 0.53
CA HIS A 298 -23.16 -8.44 0.37
C HIS A 298 -22.03 -8.77 1.34
N LEU A 299 -22.34 -9.10 2.60
CA LEU A 299 -21.30 -9.51 3.57
C LEU A 299 -20.61 -10.82 3.17
N ARG A 300 -21.33 -11.78 2.59
CA ARG A 300 -20.73 -13.00 2.02
C ARG A 300 -19.83 -12.69 0.83
N GLN A 301 -20.19 -11.73 -0.02
CA GLN A 301 -19.30 -11.31 -1.10
C GLN A 301 -18.05 -10.62 -0.54
N ALA A 302 -18.19 -9.82 0.52
CA ALA A 302 -17.04 -9.22 1.20
C ALA A 302 -16.08 -10.30 1.75
N THR A 303 -16.62 -11.32 2.47
CA THR A 303 -15.78 -12.40 3.01
C THR A 303 -15.24 -13.35 1.94
N LYS A 304 -15.86 -13.41 0.75
CA LYS A 304 -15.35 -14.17 -0.39
C LYS A 304 -14.20 -13.44 -1.09
N LEU A 305 -14.32 -12.11 -1.24
CA LEU A 305 -13.27 -11.27 -1.86
C LEU A 305 -12.06 -11.10 -0.93
N ASP A 306 -12.31 -10.96 0.37
CA ASP A 306 -11.28 -10.91 1.39
C ASP A 306 -11.63 -11.84 2.56
N PRO A 307 -11.13 -13.07 2.55
CA PRO A 307 -11.34 -14.03 3.63
C PRO A 307 -10.74 -13.59 4.98
N GLN A 308 -9.80 -12.62 4.97
CA GLN A 308 -9.16 -12.09 6.17
C GLN A 308 -9.91 -10.89 6.77
N PHE A 309 -10.99 -10.46 6.15
CA PHE A 309 -11.76 -9.33 6.64
C PHE A 309 -12.57 -9.69 7.89
N GLY A 310 -11.91 -9.71 9.05
CA GLY A 310 -12.49 -10.13 10.34
C GLY A 310 -13.77 -9.38 10.71
N GLU A 311 -13.86 -8.07 10.40
CA GLU A 311 -15.08 -7.28 10.65
C GLU A 311 -16.26 -7.75 9.81
N ALA A 312 -16.05 -8.15 8.56
CA ALA A 312 -17.12 -8.68 7.70
C ALA A 312 -17.65 -10.03 8.25
N HIS A 313 -16.76 -10.91 8.72
CA HIS A 313 -17.15 -12.13 9.40
C HIS A 313 -17.93 -11.85 10.68
N TYR A 314 -17.50 -10.88 11.48
CA TYR A 314 -18.19 -10.50 12.71
C TYR A 314 -19.60 -9.97 12.43
N GLN A 315 -19.77 -9.06 11.47
CA GLN A 315 -21.06 -8.51 11.07
C GLN A 315 -21.98 -9.60 10.47
N LEU A 316 -21.42 -10.51 9.67
CA LEU A 316 -22.16 -11.67 9.16
C LEU A 316 -22.63 -12.59 10.32
N GLY A 317 -21.78 -12.78 11.33
CA GLY A 317 -22.13 -13.52 12.55
C GLY A 317 -23.29 -12.88 13.31
N LEU A 318 -23.29 -11.54 13.46
CA LEU A 318 -24.40 -10.81 14.08
C LEU A 318 -25.73 -11.00 13.33
N LEU A 319 -25.70 -10.89 12.01
CA LEU A 319 -26.87 -11.11 11.16
C LEU A 319 -27.39 -12.55 11.21
N CYS A 320 -26.46 -13.53 11.19
CA CYS A 320 -26.84 -14.94 11.36
C CYS A 320 -27.48 -15.17 12.72
N LEU A 321 -27.04 -14.48 13.77
CA LEU A 321 -27.64 -14.55 15.10
C LEU A 321 -29.07 -13.99 15.12
N GLU A 322 -29.30 -12.82 14.51
CA GLU A 322 -30.64 -12.22 14.36
C GLU A 322 -31.60 -13.12 13.56
N MET A 323 -31.07 -13.85 12.58
CA MET A 323 -31.84 -14.82 11.79
C MET A 323 -31.98 -16.18 12.48
N ASN A 324 -31.53 -16.33 13.74
CA ASN A 324 -31.51 -17.57 14.52
C ASN A 324 -30.70 -18.72 13.89
N TRP A 325 -29.66 -18.36 13.05
CA TRP A 325 -28.77 -19.35 12.46
C TRP A 325 -27.54 -19.57 13.34
N LEU A 326 -27.76 -20.16 14.51
CA LEU A 326 -26.79 -20.22 15.61
C LEU A 326 -25.43 -20.84 15.22
N ARG A 327 -25.47 -21.98 14.49
CA ARG A 327 -24.24 -22.66 14.05
C ARG A 327 -23.37 -21.74 13.14
N LYS A 328 -24.03 -21.13 12.14
CA LYS A 328 -23.31 -20.20 11.22
C LYS A 328 -22.80 -18.95 11.95
N ALA A 329 -23.58 -18.44 12.90
CA ALA A 329 -23.14 -17.32 13.73
C ALA A 329 -21.87 -17.67 14.52
N GLN A 330 -21.84 -18.85 15.14
CA GLN A 330 -20.68 -19.33 15.89
C GLN A 330 -19.45 -19.51 15.00
N GLU A 331 -19.62 -20.10 13.83
CA GLU A 331 -18.52 -20.23 12.83
C GLU A 331 -17.97 -18.87 12.45
N CYS A 332 -18.82 -17.92 12.08
CA CYS A 332 -18.42 -16.56 11.72
C CYS A 332 -17.65 -15.83 12.86
N PHE A 333 -18.13 -15.98 14.11
CA PHE A 333 -17.43 -15.36 15.25
C PHE A 333 -16.10 -16.03 15.57
N LYS A 334 -15.99 -17.37 15.43
CA LYS A 334 -14.72 -18.07 15.59
C LYS A 334 -13.70 -17.61 14.52
N THR A 335 -14.14 -17.48 13.26
CA THR A 335 -13.30 -16.97 12.18
C THR A 335 -12.85 -15.54 12.48
N ALA A 336 -13.77 -14.65 12.85
CA ALA A 336 -13.42 -13.26 13.20
C ALA A 336 -12.41 -13.20 14.37
N GLN A 337 -12.56 -14.05 15.39
CA GLN A 337 -11.63 -14.13 16.52
C GLN A 337 -10.26 -14.67 16.10
N ALA A 338 -10.22 -15.69 15.25
CA ALA A 338 -8.96 -16.26 14.74
C ALA A 338 -8.17 -15.23 13.94
N LEU A 339 -8.87 -14.42 13.13
CA LEU A 339 -8.27 -13.35 12.33
C LEU A 339 -7.74 -12.18 13.20
N ASN A 340 -8.47 -11.81 14.25
CA ASN A 340 -8.11 -10.70 15.15
C ASN A 340 -8.21 -11.13 16.63
N PRO A 341 -7.25 -11.90 17.16
CA PRO A 341 -7.30 -12.44 18.52
C PRO A 341 -7.29 -11.37 19.63
N ARG A 342 -6.77 -10.18 19.33
CA ARG A 342 -6.70 -9.06 20.28
C ARG A 342 -8.02 -8.32 20.45
N GLU A 343 -8.96 -8.47 19.49
CA GLU A 343 -10.24 -7.76 19.54
C GLU A 343 -11.16 -8.35 20.61
N SER A 344 -11.41 -7.56 21.65
CA SER A 344 -12.15 -8.02 22.85
C SER A 344 -13.60 -8.39 22.54
N ARG A 345 -14.26 -7.68 21.58
CA ARG A 345 -15.66 -7.95 21.21
C ARG A 345 -15.82 -9.31 20.53
N TYR A 346 -14.83 -9.75 19.71
CA TYR A 346 -14.88 -11.06 19.08
C TYR A 346 -14.73 -12.18 20.11
N ARG A 347 -13.79 -12.04 21.05
CA ARG A 347 -13.60 -13.00 22.18
C ARG A 347 -14.83 -13.12 23.05
N LYS A 348 -15.47 -12.00 23.39
CA LYS A 348 -16.72 -12.01 24.19
C LYS A 348 -17.82 -12.80 23.50
N ARG A 349 -17.96 -12.63 22.16
CA ARG A 349 -18.97 -13.36 21.38
C ARG A 349 -18.73 -14.86 21.37
N VAL A 350 -17.52 -15.29 21.06
CA VAL A 350 -17.19 -16.71 21.03
C VAL A 350 -17.44 -17.35 22.40
N ARG A 351 -17.07 -16.68 23.50
CA ARG A 351 -17.33 -17.16 24.87
C ARG A 351 -18.82 -17.30 25.18
N SER A 352 -19.66 -16.43 24.63
CA SER A 352 -21.11 -16.52 24.83
C SER A 352 -21.75 -17.80 24.22
N PHE A 353 -21.03 -18.42 23.24
CA PHE A 353 -21.45 -19.69 22.64
C PHE A 353 -20.75 -20.92 23.22
N SER A 354 -19.66 -20.76 24.01
CA SER A 354 -18.86 -21.87 24.55
C SER A 354 -19.29 -22.30 25.96
N GLY A 355 -20.22 -21.61 26.60
CA GLY A 355 -20.70 -21.98 27.92
C GLY A 355 -21.77 -23.08 27.86
N ASP A 356 -21.60 -24.14 28.64
CA ASP A 356 -22.56 -25.26 28.79
C ASP A 356 -23.95 -24.86 29.30
N ALA A 357 -24.19 -23.55 29.52
CA ALA A 357 -25.37 -23.02 30.16
C ALA A 357 -26.29 -22.18 29.26
N THR A 358 -26.16 -22.26 27.94
CA THR A 358 -27.01 -21.46 27.05
C THR A 358 -28.30 -22.14 26.68
N GLY A 359 -29.25 -22.12 27.60
CA GLY A 359 -30.63 -22.27 27.21
C GLY A 359 -31.08 -21.12 26.29
N PRO A 360 -32.11 -21.32 25.44
CA PRO A 360 -32.61 -20.33 24.49
C PRO A 360 -32.94 -18.97 25.11
N ASP A 361 -33.24 -18.90 26.39
CA ASP A 361 -33.60 -17.68 27.10
C ASP A 361 -32.41 -16.79 27.45
N GLN A 362 -31.21 -17.36 27.71
CA GLN A 362 -30.00 -16.58 27.92
C GLN A 362 -29.45 -16.00 26.62
N LEU A 363 -29.56 -16.79 25.54
CA LEU A 363 -29.21 -16.35 24.20
C LEU A 363 -30.09 -15.16 23.77
N ASN A 364 -31.38 -15.23 24.03
CA ASN A 364 -32.34 -14.16 23.75
C ASN A 364 -32.04 -12.88 24.57
N ARG A 365 -31.57 -13.01 25.83
CA ARG A 365 -31.13 -11.88 26.65
C ARG A 365 -29.89 -11.22 26.03
N ILE A 366 -28.86 -11.99 25.64
CA ILE A 366 -27.63 -11.48 25.04
C ILE A 366 -27.94 -10.77 23.71
N ILE A 367 -28.84 -11.33 22.90
CA ILE A 367 -29.30 -10.73 21.65
C ILE A 367 -30.02 -9.40 21.93
N ARG A 368 -30.90 -9.35 22.91
CA ARG A 368 -31.70 -8.17 23.24
C ARG A 368 -30.85 -7.02 23.78
N ASP A 369 -29.90 -7.31 24.67
CA ASP A 369 -29.04 -6.30 25.30
C ASP A 369 -28.10 -5.62 24.31
N GLU A 370 -27.58 -6.34 23.30
CA GLU A 370 -26.67 -5.76 22.32
C GLU A 370 -27.36 -5.18 21.07
N LEU A 371 -28.52 -5.69 20.70
CA LEU A 371 -29.37 -5.03 19.70
C LEU A 371 -29.81 -3.64 20.19
N LEU A 372 -30.02 -3.49 21.49
CA LEU A 372 -30.29 -2.21 22.14
C LEU A 372 -29.06 -1.29 22.08
N LEU A 373 -27.85 -1.82 22.27
CA LEU A 373 -26.58 -1.05 22.17
C LEU A 373 -26.31 -0.57 20.74
N VAL A 374 -26.50 -1.43 19.75
CA VAL A 374 -26.33 -1.09 18.33
C VAL A 374 -27.39 -0.09 17.85
N ARG A 375 -28.66 -0.26 18.26
CA ARG A 375 -29.76 0.68 17.92
C ARG A 375 -29.62 2.04 18.63
N SER A 376 -29.02 2.09 19.82
CA SER A 376 -28.84 3.32 20.58
C SER A 376 -27.65 4.18 20.15
N GLY A 377 -26.81 3.72 19.23
CA GLY A 377 -25.63 4.44 18.75
C GLY A 377 -24.55 4.69 19.84
N ARG A 378 -24.70 4.12 21.02
CA ARG A 378 -23.74 4.25 22.12
C ARG A 378 -22.64 3.21 22.02
N SER A 379 -21.69 3.45 21.14
CA SER A 379 -20.36 2.86 21.29
C SER A 379 -19.78 3.46 22.57
N ARG A 380 -19.54 2.65 23.59
CA ARG A 380 -18.73 3.06 24.75
C ARG A 380 -17.32 3.38 24.23
N ARG A 381 -16.95 4.64 24.40
CA ARG A 381 -15.56 5.14 24.25
C ARG A 381 -14.60 4.35 25.12
#